data_bb81becda0f5be3b83ab69a52a60643b
#
_entry.id   bb81becda0f5be3b83ab69a52a60643b
#
_cell.length_a   1.000
_cell.length_b   1.000
_cell.length_c   1.000
_cell.angle_alpha   90.00
_cell.angle_beta   90.00
_cell.angle_gamma   90.00
#
_symmetry.space_group_name_H-M   'P 1'
#
loop_
_entity.id
_entity.type
_entity.pdbx_description
1 polymer ?
#
loop_
_entity_poly.entity_id
_entity_poly.type
_entity_poly.pdbx_seq_one_letter_code
_entity_poly.pdbx_strand_id
1 'polypeptide(L)'
;MHTINIRGKQNPKDQKMVKLEMIFFKTGYARVPKVLNVTGLLKDWDAKSQSFRVGSSEATTKNKLLFDLRTKYLHVADTWEAEERNWSPVQLSHCFDEVKQTQSEVKVKSVLQMIDYLEARFKEKKRVKNNQIVDSSNNAKKYAELRRTLQAFTKEKYGKAFSAYFFTDITEQFLLDFAFWIKEQGVRNGNRGGLTSKLRRLRAVCNYAKKQEMYGVNMDAFLCLGDDIKWPETTSKAVSDKVIEKIANIDRTLFTKKEQLHLDLFLFSYYTGGMANVDVCNLTWDSVQEDRIVYERIKFPKTAKPVLLKKARDIMSKYKGTGYENYVFPVFTYKHTTTAKKTIRVKQLSSRLSKTLTKVCKMLRVKENITWYSARGSFISKMVDAGNNPYVVAEMAGNSPLTIYKHYYKNTKRDEIKKQMEQIF
;
A
#
# COMPACT_ATOMS: atom_id res chain seq x y z
N MET A 1 -43.84 -14.69 -10.55
CA MET A 1 -43.98 -15.93 -11.34
C MET A 1 -42.98 -15.93 -12.48
N HIS A 2 -42.24 -17.03 -12.68
CA HIS A 2 -41.31 -17.19 -13.80
C HIS A 2 -41.55 -18.51 -14.52
N THR A 3 -41.20 -18.62 -15.80
CA THR A 3 -41.30 -19.84 -16.60
C THR A 3 -40.15 -19.96 -17.60
N ILE A 4 -39.75 -21.18 -17.88
CA ILE A 4 -38.74 -21.50 -18.90
C ILE A 4 -39.34 -22.53 -19.85
N ASN A 5 -39.49 -22.18 -21.12
CA ASN A 5 -40.08 -23.02 -22.14
C ASN A 5 -39.11 -23.21 -23.32
N ILE A 6 -39.22 -24.34 -24.00
CA ILE A 6 -38.41 -24.60 -25.19
C ILE A 6 -39.31 -24.51 -26.41
N ARG A 7 -38.93 -23.71 -27.39
CA ARG A 7 -39.66 -23.49 -28.64
C ARG A 7 -38.79 -23.94 -29.81
N GLY A 8 -39.37 -24.76 -30.65
CA GLY A 8 -38.82 -25.13 -31.96
C GLY A 8 -39.34 -24.21 -33.05
N LYS A 9 -38.47 -23.72 -33.89
CA LYS A 9 -38.77 -23.00 -35.13
C LYS A 9 -38.09 -23.67 -36.30
N GLN A 10 -38.64 -23.51 -37.51
CA GLN A 10 -37.95 -23.91 -38.72
C GLN A 10 -36.61 -23.19 -38.84
N ASN A 11 -35.56 -23.96 -39.15
CA ASN A 11 -34.22 -23.36 -39.32
C ASN A 11 -34.17 -22.60 -40.65
N PRO A 12 -33.82 -21.29 -40.67
CA PRO A 12 -33.76 -20.53 -41.91
C PRO A 12 -32.74 -21.04 -42.93
N LYS A 13 -31.69 -21.73 -42.46
CA LYS A 13 -30.62 -22.27 -43.32
C LYS A 13 -30.92 -23.67 -43.86
N ASP A 14 -31.76 -24.44 -43.19
CA ASP A 14 -32.19 -25.77 -43.60
C ASP A 14 -33.63 -26.00 -43.11
N GLN A 15 -34.56 -25.88 -44.01
CA GLN A 15 -36.00 -25.95 -43.71
C GLN A 15 -36.46 -27.30 -43.15
N LYS A 16 -35.69 -28.38 -43.32
CA LYS A 16 -35.96 -29.71 -42.74
C LYS A 16 -35.56 -29.80 -41.26
N MET A 17 -34.72 -28.90 -40.79
CA MET A 17 -34.20 -28.91 -39.43
C MET A 17 -34.96 -27.94 -38.51
N VAL A 18 -35.04 -28.30 -37.23
CA VAL A 18 -35.59 -27.44 -36.19
C VAL A 18 -34.45 -26.61 -35.55
N LYS A 19 -34.69 -25.33 -35.36
CA LYS A 19 -33.89 -24.43 -34.52
C LYS A 19 -34.60 -24.32 -33.16
N LEU A 20 -33.96 -24.79 -32.10
CA LEU A 20 -34.49 -24.71 -30.74
C LEU A 20 -34.06 -23.44 -30.03
N GLU A 21 -35.04 -22.85 -29.34
CA GLU A 21 -34.82 -21.65 -28.49
C GLU A 21 -35.42 -21.93 -27.10
N MET A 22 -34.65 -21.65 -26.06
CA MET A 22 -35.16 -21.61 -24.69
C MET A 22 -35.67 -20.20 -24.42
N ILE A 23 -36.91 -20.07 -23.95
CA ILE A 23 -37.58 -18.80 -23.70
C ILE A 23 -37.69 -18.59 -22.21
N PHE A 24 -37.00 -17.57 -21.70
CA PHE A 24 -37.06 -17.15 -20.31
C PHE A 24 -38.12 -16.09 -20.13
N PHE A 25 -38.97 -16.26 -19.13
CA PHE A 25 -40.01 -15.29 -18.80
C PHE A 25 -40.08 -15.08 -17.28
N LYS A 26 -40.27 -13.85 -16.85
CA LYS A 26 -40.61 -13.43 -15.48
C LYS A 26 -41.65 -12.32 -15.58
N THR A 27 -42.64 -12.30 -14.70
CA THR A 27 -43.66 -11.27 -14.63
C THR A 27 -43.01 -9.90 -14.48
N GLY A 28 -43.42 -8.92 -15.29
CA GLY A 28 -42.85 -7.58 -15.33
C GLY A 28 -41.65 -7.40 -16.28
N TYR A 29 -41.24 -8.44 -16.98
CA TYR A 29 -40.11 -8.38 -17.92
C TYR A 29 -40.49 -8.91 -19.32
N ALA A 30 -39.75 -8.43 -20.33
CA ALA A 30 -39.84 -8.99 -21.67
C ALA A 30 -39.30 -10.42 -21.73
N ARG A 31 -39.87 -11.22 -22.65
CA ARG A 31 -39.39 -12.58 -22.91
C ARG A 31 -38.03 -12.56 -23.58
N VAL A 32 -37.09 -13.38 -23.10
CA VAL A 32 -35.71 -13.48 -23.61
C VAL A 32 -35.50 -14.83 -24.27
N PRO A 33 -35.28 -14.93 -25.60
CA PRO A 33 -34.95 -16.16 -26.28
C PRO A 33 -33.43 -16.44 -26.21
N LYS A 34 -33.05 -17.70 -26.00
CA LYS A 34 -31.68 -18.21 -26.11
C LYS A 34 -31.63 -19.39 -27.06
N VAL A 35 -30.83 -19.30 -28.11
CA VAL A 35 -30.63 -20.39 -29.07
C VAL A 35 -29.90 -21.56 -28.41
N LEU A 36 -30.38 -22.76 -28.62
CA LEU A 36 -29.76 -23.99 -28.12
C LEU A 36 -28.97 -24.69 -29.24
N ASN A 37 -27.85 -25.28 -28.89
CA ASN A 37 -27.01 -26.06 -29.80
C ASN A 37 -27.48 -27.51 -29.91
N VAL A 38 -28.80 -27.71 -29.91
CA VAL A 38 -29.42 -29.01 -30.11
C VAL A 38 -30.16 -28.97 -31.44
N THR A 39 -29.85 -29.89 -32.34
CA THR A 39 -30.39 -29.95 -33.69
C THR A 39 -31.16 -31.24 -33.88
N GLY A 40 -32.18 -31.21 -34.75
CA GLY A 40 -32.97 -32.36 -35.14
C GLY A 40 -33.91 -32.05 -36.30
N LEU A 41 -34.61 -33.04 -36.84
CA LEU A 41 -35.56 -32.79 -37.91
C LEU A 41 -36.80 -32.07 -37.37
N LEU A 42 -37.33 -31.13 -38.14
CA LEU A 42 -38.52 -30.36 -37.75
C LEU A 42 -39.75 -31.28 -37.58
N LYS A 43 -39.91 -32.32 -38.41
CA LYS A 43 -41.00 -33.29 -38.32
C LYS A 43 -41.01 -34.12 -37.02
N ASP A 44 -39.82 -34.24 -36.38
CA ASP A 44 -39.66 -35.03 -35.15
C ASP A 44 -39.86 -34.18 -33.88
N TRP A 45 -39.96 -32.85 -34.02
CA TRP A 45 -40.23 -31.96 -32.92
C TRP A 45 -41.72 -31.88 -32.57
N ASP A 46 -42.05 -32.09 -31.30
CA ASP A 46 -43.38 -31.85 -30.78
C ASP A 46 -43.40 -30.57 -29.93
N ALA A 47 -44.10 -29.57 -30.44
CA ALA A 47 -44.20 -28.28 -29.78
C ALA A 47 -45.03 -28.31 -28.48
N LYS A 48 -45.97 -29.30 -28.36
CA LYS A 48 -46.84 -29.41 -27.19
C LYS A 48 -46.10 -30.01 -26.00
N SER A 49 -45.33 -31.07 -26.21
CA SER A 49 -44.48 -31.69 -25.19
C SER A 49 -43.12 -30.98 -25.03
N GLN A 50 -42.77 -30.08 -25.95
CA GLN A 50 -41.45 -29.38 -26.00
C GLN A 50 -40.29 -30.38 -26.06
N SER A 51 -40.43 -31.45 -26.81
CA SER A 51 -39.48 -32.55 -26.92
C SER A 51 -39.47 -33.18 -28.31
N PHE A 52 -38.47 -33.98 -28.62
CA PHE A 52 -38.46 -34.80 -29.82
C PHE A 52 -39.32 -36.04 -29.59
N ARG A 53 -40.09 -36.45 -30.62
CA ARG A 53 -40.99 -37.62 -30.57
C ARG A 53 -40.20 -38.89 -30.29
N VAL A 54 -40.74 -39.75 -29.45
CA VAL A 54 -40.17 -41.08 -29.16
C VAL A 54 -40.07 -41.89 -30.45
N GLY A 55 -38.89 -42.47 -30.67
CA GLY A 55 -38.59 -43.21 -31.92
C GLY A 55 -37.84 -42.41 -32.97
N SER A 56 -37.70 -41.10 -32.85
CA SER A 56 -36.80 -40.32 -33.71
C SER A 56 -35.34 -40.52 -33.33
N SER A 57 -34.41 -40.26 -34.30
CA SER A 57 -32.98 -40.46 -34.12
C SER A 57 -32.46 -39.62 -32.91
N GLU A 58 -31.82 -40.30 -31.95
CA GLU A 58 -31.24 -39.71 -30.74
C GLU A 58 -32.25 -38.98 -29.83
N ALA A 59 -33.58 -39.25 -29.98
CA ALA A 59 -34.63 -38.58 -29.21
C ALA A 59 -34.36 -38.63 -27.70
N THR A 60 -34.02 -39.80 -27.17
CA THR A 60 -33.76 -40.00 -25.74
C THR A 60 -32.63 -39.12 -25.24
N THR A 61 -31.50 -39.08 -25.96
CA THR A 61 -30.32 -38.28 -25.60
C THR A 61 -30.62 -36.78 -25.70
N LYS A 62 -31.27 -36.35 -26.79
CA LYS A 62 -31.64 -34.93 -27.00
C LYS A 62 -32.63 -34.45 -25.98
N ASN A 63 -33.67 -35.24 -25.68
CA ASN A 63 -34.70 -34.89 -24.70
C ASN A 63 -34.09 -34.82 -23.28
N LYS A 64 -33.21 -35.75 -22.92
CA LYS A 64 -32.48 -35.71 -21.66
C LYS A 64 -31.68 -34.42 -21.56
N LEU A 65 -30.90 -34.04 -22.59
CA LEU A 65 -30.12 -32.82 -22.60
C LEU A 65 -30.99 -31.56 -22.44
N LEU A 66 -32.13 -31.49 -23.14
CA LEU A 66 -33.09 -30.39 -23.03
C LEU A 66 -33.71 -30.30 -21.63
N PHE A 67 -34.06 -31.46 -21.05
CA PHE A 67 -34.58 -31.53 -19.69
C PHE A 67 -33.57 -31.09 -18.66
N ASP A 68 -32.33 -31.59 -18.73
CA ASP A 68 -31.25 -31.24 -17.80
C ASP A 68 -30.91 -29.73 -17.86
N LEU A 69 -30.83 -29.18 -19.08
CA LEU A 69 -30.63 -27.75 -19.29
C LEU A 69 -31.78 -26.93 -18.67
N ARG A 70 -33.01 -27.28 -18.93
CA ARG A 70 -34.17 -26.56 -18.39
C ARG A 70 -34.20 -26.61 -16.87
N THR A 71 -33.99 -27.81 -16.29
CA THR A 71 -33.95 -28.00 -14.84
C THR A 71 -32.85 -27.18 -14.18
N LYS A 72 -31.68 -27.14 -14.80
CA LYS A 72 -30.54 -26.33 -14.33
C LYS A 72 -30.88 -24.83 -14.24
N TYR A 73 -31.53 -24.29 -15.27
CA TYR A 73 -31.96 -22.89 -15.26
C TYR A 73 -33.09 -22.62 -14.27
N LEU A 74 -34.05 -23.55 -14.14
CA LEU A 74 -35.14 -23.45 -13.16
C LEU A 74 -34.57 -23.41 -11.74
N HIS A 75 -33.65 -24.32 -11.42
CA HIS A 75 -33.03 -24.37 -10.10
C HIS A 75 -32.34 -23.03 -9.73
N VAL A 76 -31.65 -22.37 -10.68
CA VAL A 76 -31.06 -21.04 -10.43
C VAL A 76 -32.13 -19.97 -10.19
N ALA A 77 -33.21 -20.00 -11.00
CA ALA A 77 -34.31 -19.05 -10.85
C ALA A 77 -35.00 -19.20 -9.48
N ASP A 78 -35.25 -20.44 -9.06
CA ASP A 78 -35.88 -20.77 -7.78
C ASP A 78 -34.98 -20.37 -6.61
N THR A 79 -33.67 -20.60 -6.72
CA THR A 79 -32.67 -20.17 -5.72
C THR A 79 -32.67 -18.65 -5.59
N TRP A 80 -32.65 -17.90 -6.69
CA TRP A 80 -32.67 -16.45 -6.67
C TRP A 80 -34.00 -15.87 -6.12
N GLU A 81 -35.13 -16.55 -6.37
CA GLU A 81 -36.39 -16.15 -5.73
C GLU A 81 -36.39 -16.47 -4.21
N ALA A 82 -35.84 -17.60 -3.80
CA ALA A 82 -35.73 -17.96 -2.38
C ALA A 82 -34.78 -17.01 -1.60
N GLU A 83 -33.75 -16.48 -2.27
CA GLU A 83 -32.81 -15.47 -1.73
C GLU A 83 -33.37 -14.05 -1.82
N GLU A 84 -34.62 -13.85 -2.25
CA GLU A 84 -35.24 -12.53 -2.51
C GLU A 84 -34.39 -11.65 -3.44
N ARG A 85 -33.57 -12.24 -4.27
CA ARG A 85 -32.68 -11.55 -5.19
C ARG A 85 -33.47 -10.93 -6.34
N ASN A 86 -33.24 -9.65 -6.58
CA ASN A 86 -33.77 -9.01 -7.77
C ASN A 86 -33.02 -9.48 -9.03
N TRP A 87 -33.71 -10.15 -9.95
CA TRP A 87 -33.13 -10.70 -11.19
C TRP A 87 -34.05 -10.51 -12.39
N SER A 88 -33.51 -10.52 -13.59
CA SER A 88 -34.21 -10.42 -14.86
C SER A 88 -34.03 -11.67 -15.73
N PRO A 89 -34.93 -11.97 -16.70
CA PRO A 89 -34.76 -13.04 -17.68
C PRO A 89 -33.44 -12.95 -18.46
N VAL A 90 -32.93 -11.75 -18.71
CA VAL A 90 -31.60 -11.53 -19.34
C VAL A 90 -30.50 -12.12 -18.47
N GLN A 91 -30.46 -11.76 -17.19
CA GLN A 91 -29.45 -12.27 -16.25
C GLN A 91 -29.54 -13.81 -16.14
N LEU A 92 -30.75 -14.37 -16.05
CA LEU A 92 -30.94 -15.82 -16.02
C LEU A 92 -30.47 -16.47 -17.32
N SER A 93 -30.79 -15.93 -18.49
CA SER A 93 -30.37 -16.49 -19.78
C SER A 93 -28.84 -16.55 -19.92
N HIS A 94 -28.12 -15.67 -19.24
CA HIS A 94 -26.64 -15.56 -19.27
C HIS A 94 -25.95 -16.19 -18.05
N CYS A 95 -26.68 -16.70 -17.05
CA CYS A 95 -26.06 -17.23 -15.83
C CYS A 95 -25.18 -18.48 -16.05
N PHE A 96 -25.43 -19.22 -17.13
CA PHE A 96 -24.62 -20.34 -17.62
C PHE A 96 -24.03 -20.06 -19.01
N ASP A 97 -24.25 -18.86 -19.57
CA ASP A 97 -23.27 -18.43 -20.52
C ASP A 97 -21.99 -18.41 -19.71
N GLU A 98 -21.24 -19.48 -19.89
CA GLU A 98 -19.83 -19.32 -19.75
C GLU A 98 -19.59 -17.94 -20.35
N VAL A 99 -19.37 -16.89 -19.52
CA VAL A 99 -18.18 -16.12 -19.81
C VAL A 99 -17.32 -17.20 -20.38
N LYS A 100 -17.02 -17.21 -21.71
CA LYS A 100 -15.95 -18.02 -22.26
C LYS A 100 -14.81 -17.71 -21.30
N GLN A 101 -14.77 -18.39 -20.19
CA GLN A 101 -13.57 -18.91 -19.70
C GLN A 101 -13.13 -19.72 -20.94
N THR A 102 -12.56 -19.01 -21.94
CA THR A 102 -11.29 -19.48 -22.44
C THR A 102 -10.78 -20.21 -21.28
N GLN A 103 -10.68 -21.57 -21.33
CA GLN A 103 -9.94 -22.32 -20.32
C GLN A 103 -8.83 -21.37 -20.00
N SER A 104 -9.08 -20.51 -19.01
CA SER A 104 -8.14 -19.46 -18.68
C SER A 104 -7.11 -20.37 -18.10
N GLU A 105 -6.09 -20.61 -18.90
CA GLU A 105 -4.91 -21.37 -18.51
C GLU A 105 -4.73 -20.97 -17.07
N VAL A 106 -4.91 -21.93 -16.17
CA VAL A 106 -4.95 -21.66 -14.73
C VAL A 106 -3.75 -20.79 -14.50
N LYS A 107 -3.96 -19.49 -14.22
CA LYS A 107 -2.87 -18.50 -14.24
C LYS A 107 -1.90 -18.87 -13.14
N VAL A 108 -0.97 -19.74 -13.49
CA VAL A 108 0.06 -20.26 -12.59
C VAL A 108 1.31 -19.42 -12.81
N LYS A 109 1.62 -18.61 -11.82
CA LYS A 109 2.93 -17.93 -11.72
C LYS A 109 3.56 -18.30 -10.40
N SER A 110 4.88 -18.50 -10.40
CA SER A 110 5.60 -18.63 -9.14
C SER A 110 5.55 -17.33 -8.33
N VAL A 111 5.69 -17.44 -7.03
CA VAL A 111 5.76 -16.27 -6.14
C VAL A 111 6.89 -15.34 -6.55
N LEU A 112 8.03 -15.92 -6.99
CA LEU A 112 9.18 -15.17 -7.50
C LEU A 112 8.81 -14.33 -8.73
N GLN A 113 8.16 -14.94 -9.73
CA GLN A 113 7.72 -14.23 -10.94
C GLN A 113 6.76 -13.07 -10.62
N MET A 114 5.89 -13.22 -9.62
CA MET A 114 5.01 -12.16 -9.18
C MET A 114 5.78 -11.02 -8.48
N ILE A 115 6.77 -11.35 -7.66
CA ILE A 115 7.64 -10.34 -7.04
C ILE A 115 8.41 -9.57 -8.10
N ASP A 116 8.99 -10.24 -9.10
CA ASP A 116 9.72 -9.61 -10.19
C ASP A 116 8.84 -8.70 -11.04
N TYR A 117 7.62 -9.15 -11.34
CA TYR A 117 6.62 -8.33 -12.02
C TYR A 117 6.29 -7.05 -11.21
N LEU A 118 6.05 -7.17 -9.91
CA LEU A 118 5.76 -6.01 -9.06
C LEU A 118 6.98 -5.09 -8.92
N GLU A 119 8.19 -5.64 -8.84
CA GLU A 119 9.43 -4.85 -8.82
C GLU A 119 9.57 -4.03 -10.09
N ALA A 120 9.40 -4.64 -11.29
CA ALA A 120 9.45 -3.98 -12.57
C ALA A 120 8.39 -2.88 -12.69
N ARG A 121 7.13 -3.21 -12.37
CA ARG A 121 6.01 -2.27 -12.38
C ARG A 121 6.26 -1.03 -11.50
N PHE A 122 6.87 -1.21 -10.30
CA PHE A 122 7.19 -0.09 -9.43
C PHE A 122 8.43 0.70 -9.87
N LYS A 123 9.32 0.12 -10.67
CA LYS A 123 10.41 0.87 -11.33
C LYS A 123 9.87 1.80 -12.41
N GLU A 124 8.92 1.32 -13.19
CA GLU A 124 8.30 2.09 -14.28
C GLU A 124 7.30 3.14 -13.77
N LYS A 125 6.69 2.90 -12.62
CA LYS A 125 5.65 3.77 -12.07
C LYS A 125 6.21 5.15 -11.73
N LYS A 126 5.88 6.13 -12.55
CA LYS A 126 6.13 7.53 -12.31
C LYS A 126 4.98 8.15 -11.51
N ARG A 127 5.29 9.09 -10.65
CA ARG A 127 4.32 9.89 -9.90
C ARG A 127 4.60 11.35 -10.18
N VAL A 128 3.56 12.12 -10.42
CA VAL A 128 3.68 13.57 -10.48
C VAL A 128 3.65 14.11 -9.06
N LYS A 129 4.65 14.89 -8.66
CA LYS A 129 4.72 15.62 -7.40
C LYS A 129 5.31 16.99 -7.67
N ASN A 130 4.64 18.04 -7.23
CA ASN A 130 5.10 19.43 -7.41
C ASN A 130 5.50 19.70 -8.86
N ASN A 131 4.66 19.34 -9.82
CA ASN A 131 4.92 19.39 -11.27
C ASN A 131 6.20 18.65 -11.73
N GLN A 132 6.80 17.82 -10.88
CA GLN A 132 7.95 16.98 -11.21
C GLN A 132 7.57 15.50 -11.26
N ILE A 133 8.15 14.78 -12.20
CA ILE A 133 8.00 13.33 -12.29
C ILE A 133 8.97 12.68 -11.29
N VAL A 134 8.42 11.96 -10.31
CA VAL A 134 9.18 11.28 -9.25
C VAL A 134 9.03 9.77 -9.39
N ASP A 135 10.15 9.05 -9.33
CA ASP A 135 10.19 7.59 -9.40
C ASP A 135 9.63 6.91 -8.15
N SER A 136 8.96 5.78 -8.34
CA SER A 136 8.54 4.89 -7.25
C SER A 136 9.63 3.87 -6.83
N SER A 137 10.89 4.13 -7.15
CA SER A 137 12.03 3.23 -6.97
C SER A 137 12.21 2.68 -5.54
N ASN A 138 11.76 3.41 -4.53
CA ASN A 138 11.84 2.92 -3.13
C ASN A 138 10.92 1.72 -2.88
N ASN A 139 9.77 1.62 -3.54
CA ASN A 139 8.90 0.44 -3.45
C ASN A 139 9.51 -0.73 -4.20
N ALA A 140 10.06 -0.50 -5.40
CA ALA A 140 10.77 -1.53 -6.17
C ALA A 140 11.92 -2.14 -5.35
N LYS A 141 12.74 -1.31 -4.69
CA LYS A 141 13.83 -1.79 -3.81
C LYS A 141 13.35 -2.71 -2.68
N LYS A 142 12.14 -2.45 -2.14
CA LYS A 142 11.56 -3.31 -1.09
C LYS A 142 11.10 -4.66 -1.62
N TYR A 143 10.64 -4.74 -2.88
CA TYR A 143 10.36 -6.03 -3.52
C TYR A 143 11.64 -6.80 -3.81
N ALA A 144 12.69 -6.13 -4.31
CA ALA A 144 14.01 -6.74 -4.49
C ALA A 144 14.63 -7.23 -3.17
N GLU A 145 14.42 -6.50 -2.08
CA GLU A 145 14.83 -6.93 -0.73
C GLU A 145 14.05 -8.18 -0.28
N LEU A 146 12.72 -8.19 -0.45
CA LEU A 146 11.88 -9.34 -0.13
C LEU A 146 12.32 -10.58 -0.93
N ARG A 147 12.54 -10.43 -2.25
CA ARG A 147 13.06 -11.51 -3.11
C ARG A 147 14.32 -12.14 -2.54
N ARG A 148 15.34 -11.32 -2.26
CA ARG A 148 16.61 -11.82 -1.70
C ARG A 148 16.44 -12.51 -0.35
N THR A 149 15.55 -11.96 0.50
CA THR A 149 15.26 -12.53 1.81
C THR A 149 14.59 -13.90 1.69
N LEU A 150 13.60 -14.06 0.80
CA LEU A 150 12.91 -15.33 0.58
C LEU A 150 13.83 -16.36 -0.06
N GLN A 151 14.67 -15.96 -1.03
CA GLN A 151 15.69 -16.84 -1.63
C GLN A 151 16.68 -17.38 -0.58
N ALA A 152 17.16 -16.52 0.33
CA ALA A 152 18.05 -16.94 1.40
C ALA A 152 17.34 -17.87 2.39
N PHE A 153 16.12 -17.54 2.81
CA PHE A 153 15.32 -18.33 3.72
C PHE A 153 15.04 -19.74 3.17
N THR A 154 14.52 -19.86 1.94
CA THR A 154 14.16 -21.18 1.39
C THR A 154 15.37 -22.05 1.13
N LYS A 155 16.51 -21.45 0.76
CA LYS A 155 17.77 -22.17 0.60
C LYS A 155 18.31 -22.67 1.94
N GLU A 156 18.31 -21.82 2.97
CA GLU A 156 18.85 -22.16 4.30
C GLU A 156 17.94 -23.14 5.05
N LYS A 157 16.63 -22.90 5.05
CA LYS A 157 15.66 -23.68 5.84
C LYS A 157 15.26 -24.99 5.17
N TYR A 158 15.05 -24.98 3.85
CA TYR A 158 14.46 -26.10 3.11
C TYR A 158 15.38 -26.71 2.04
N GLY A 159 16.55 -26.14 1.80
CA GLY A 159 17.46 -26.60 0.74
C GLY A 159 16.90 -26.43 -0.68
N LYS A 160 15.82 -25.66 -0.88
CA LYS A 160 15.11 -25.51 -2.16
C LYS A 160 15.27 -24.11 -2.73
N ALA A 161 15.35 -24.02 -4.06
CA ALA A 161 15.36 -22.73 -4.75
C ALA A 161 13.97 -22.07 -4.67
N PHE A 162 13.91 -20.80 -4.33
CA PHE A 162 12.64 -20.05 -4.21
C PHE A 162 11.85 -19.95 -5.52
N SER A 163 12.52 -20.12 -6.66
CA SER A 163 11.86 -20.16 -7.99
C SER A 163 10.84 -21.31 -8.14
N ALA A 164 10.98 -22.37 -7.34
CA ALA A 164 10.08 -23.53 -7.33
C ALA A 164 8.84 -23.34 -6.44
N TYR A 165 8.69 -22.18 -5.77
CA TYR A 165 7.55 -21.92 -4.88
C TYR A 165 6.40 -21.24 -5.61
N PHE A 166 5.23 -21.85 -5.49
CA PHE A 166 3.95 -21.32 -5.97
C PHE A 166 3.11 -20.76 -4.81
N PHE A 167 1.96 -20.17 -5.11
CA PHE A 167 1.12 -19.60 -4.06
C PHE A 167 0.50 -20.66 -3.16
N THR A 168 0.34 -21.91 -3.62
CA THR A 168 -0.04 -23.09 -2.82
C THR A 168 0.98 -23.39 -1.71
N ASP A 169 2.25 -23.05 -1.90
CA ASP A 169 3.32 -23.33 -0.94
C ASP A 169 3.40 -22.26 0.17
N ILE A 170 2.68 -21.15 0.02
CA ILE A 170 2.61 -20.09 1.05
C ILE A 170 1.55 -20.49 2.09
N THR A 171 1.87 -21.51 2.83
CA THR A 171 1.05 -22.06 3.91
C THR A 171 1.29 -21.32 5.23
N GLU A 172 0.44 -21.59 6.25
CA GLU A 172 0.66 -21.08 7.61
C GLU A 172 2.03 -21.48 8.14
N GLN A 173 2.44 -22.76 7.98
CA GLN A 173 3.75 -23.25 8.41
C GLN A 173 4.89 -22.49 7.73
N PHE A 174 4.81 -22.28 6.41
CA PHE A 174 5.81 -21.49 5.69
C PHE A 174 5.93 -20.07 6.25
N LEU A 175 4.81 -19.43 6.58
CA LEU A 175 4.78 -18.06 7.11
C LEU A 175 5.35 -17.98 8.53
N LEU A 176 5.05 -18.95 9.38
CA LEU A 176 5.60 -19.06 10.73
C LEU A 176 7.12 -19.31 10.69
N ASP A 177 7.58 -20.25 9.87
CA ASP A 177 9.00 -20.54 9.69
C ASP A 177 9.75 -19.32 9.14
N PHE A 178 9.17 -18.60 8.18
CA PHE A 178 9.74 -17.38 7.64
C PHE A 178 9.83 -16.26 8.68
N ALA A 179 8.78 -16.09 9.50
CA ALA A 179 8.77 -15.10 10.58
C ALA A 179 9.84 -15.43 11.63
N PHE A 180 9.97 -16.69 12.02
CA PHE A 180 10.98 -17.15 12.98
C PHE A 180 12.39 -16.92 12.44
N TRP A 181 12.67 -17.34 11.19
CA TRP A 181 13.97 -17.16 10.56
C TRP A 181 14.36 -15.67 10.47
N ILE A 182 13.42 -14.77 10.14
CA ILE A 182 13.68 -13.31 10.13
C ILE A 182 14.05 -12.81 11.54
N LYS A 183 13.35 -13.29 12.59
CA LYS A 183 13.65 -12.91 13.98
C LYS A 183 15.07 -13.32 14.36
N GLU A 184 15.47 -14.55 14.05
CA GLU A 184 16.82 -15.04 14.30
C GLU A 184 17.88 -14.20 13.58
N GLN A 185 17.71 -13.92 12.29
CA GLN A 185 18.60 -13.06 11.51
C GLN A 185 18.66 -11.63 12.10
N GLY A 186 17.53 -11.13 12.58
CA GLY A 186 17.44 -9.84 13.24
C GLY A 186 18.25 -9.78 14.53
N VAL A 187 18.14 -10.79 15.37
CA VAL A 187 18.92 -10.91 16.62
C VAL A 187 20.42 -10.96 16.33
N ARG A 188 20.84 -11.78 15.38
CA ARG A 188 22.26 -11.88 14.95
C ARG A 188 22.82 -10.51 14.50
N ASN A 189 21.98 -9.66 13.90
CA ASN A 189 22.37 -8.33 13.44
C ASN A 189 22.06 -7.20 14.45
N GLY A 190 21.65 -7.53 15.66
CA GLY A 190 21.32 -6.56 16.71
C GLY A 190 20.08 -5.69 16.42
N ASN A 191 19.13 -6.21 15.63
CA ASN A 191 17.89 -5.50 15.26
C ASN A 191 16.71 -6.46 15.13
N ARG A 192 15.53 -5.93 14.75
CA ARG A 192 14.31 -6.74 14.56
C ARG A 192 14.21 -7.42 13.19
N GLY A 193 15.24 -7.37 12.34
CA GLY A 193 15.27 -7.97 11.02
C GLY A 193 14.29 -7.37 10.00
N GLY A 194 13.52 -6.36 10.40
CA GLY A 194 12.48 -5.76 9.57
C GLY A 194 11.29 -6.70 9.32
N LEU A 195 10.98 -7.58 10.29
CA LEU A 195 9.96 -8.62 10.25
C LEU A 195 8.64 -8.14 9.65
N THR A 196 7.96 -7.19 10.32
CA THR A 196 6.66 -6.67 9.88
C THR A 196 6.69 -6.11 8.45
N SER A 197 7.80 -5.45 8.07
CA SER A 197 7.94 -4.90 6.72
C SER A 197 7.99 -6.00 5.65
N LYS A 198 8.66 -7.11 5.92
CA LYS A 198 8.80 -8.25 5.01
C LYS A 198 7.50 -9.05 4.93
N LEU A 199 6.88 -9.36 6.08
CA LEU A 199 5.60 -10.08 6.11
C LEU A 199 4.49 -9.31 5.42
N ARG A 200 4.34 -8.01 5.69
CA ARG A 200 3.35 -7.17 5.01
C ARG A 200 3.62 -7.04 3.51
N ARG A 201 4.89 -7.07 3.10
CA ARG A 201 5.25 -7.03 1.68
C ARG A 201 4.89 -8.36 1.00
N LEU A 202 5.15 -9.50 1.62
CA LEU A 202 4.72 -10.80 1.11
C LEU A 202 3.19 -10.89 1.03
N ARG A 203 2.48 -10.45 2.07
CA ARG A 203 1.01 -10.35 2.04
C ARG A 203 0.51 -9.48 0.89
N ALA A 204 1.20 -8.38 0.59
CA ALA A 204 0.84 -7.53 -0.55
C ALA A 204 1.06 -8.22 -1.91
N VAL A 205 2.07 -9.08 -2.05
CA VAL A 205 2.30 -9.93 -3.23
C VAL A 205 1.14 -10.91 -3.40
N CYS A 206 0.79 -11.66 -2.34
CA CYS A 206 -0.32 -12.61 -2.37
C CYS A 206 -1.66 -11.91 -2.64
N ASN A 207 -1.91 -10.76 -2.02
CA ASN A 207 -3.13 -9.99 -2.27
C ASN A 207 -3.22 -9.48 -3.71
N TYR A 208 -2.10 -9.11 -4.32
CA TYR A 208 -2.07 -8.76 -5.73
C TYR A 208 -2.32 -9.98 -6.62
N ALA A 209 -1.73 -11.13 -6.30
CA ALA A 209 -1.95 -12.39 -6.99
C ALA A 209 -3.41 -12.83 -6.89
N LYS A 210 -4.06 -12.72 -5.70
CA LYS A 210 -5.49 -12.99 -5.52
C LYS A 210 -6.35 -12.12 -6.45
N LYS A 211 -6.04 -10.82 -6.57
CA LYS A 211 -6.75 -9.91 -7.48
C LYS A 211 -6.55 -10.23 -8.96
N GLN A 212 -5.53 -10.98 -9.31
CA GLN A 212 -5.27 -11.49 -10.66
C GLN A 212 -5.78 -12.93 -10.84
N GLU A 213 -6.53 -13.45 -9.87
CA GLU A 213 -7.11 -14.80 -9.88
C GLU A 213 -6.05 -15.90 -10.07
N MET A 214 -4.86 -15.69 -9.48
CA MET A 214 -3.79 -16.69 -9.50
C MET A 214 -4.20 -17.91 -8.67
N TYR A 215 -3.94 -19.11 -9.20
CA TYR A 215 -4.24 -20.35 -8.53
C TYR A 215 -3.54 -20.51 -7.18
N GLY A 216 -4.23 -21.06 -6.20
CA GLY A 216 -3.68 -21.49 -4.93
C GLY A 216 -3.36 -20.36 -3.92
N VAL A 217 -3.81 -19.13 -4.15
CA VAL A 217 -3.59 -18.02 -3.21
C VAL A 217 -4.50 -18.16 -1.99
N ASN A 218 -3.91 -18.46 -0.83
CA ASN A 218 -4.58 -18.46 0.46
C ASN A 218 -4.21 -17.21 1.28
N MET A 219 -5.15 -16.28 1.45
CA MET A 219 -4.93 -15.08 2.26
C MET A 219 -5.15 -15.31 3.76
N ASP A 220 -5.91 -16.35 4.11
CA ASP A 220 -6.25 -16.65 5.51
C ASP A 220 -5.04 -17.25 6.24
N ALA A 221 -4.10 -17.86 5.50
CA ALA A 221 -2.83 -18.32 6.05
C ALA A 221 -2.06 -17.19 6.80
N PHE A 222 -2.27 -15.92 6.44
CA PHE A 222 -1.62 -14.79 7.13
C PHE A 222 -2.23 -14.49 8.52
N LEU A 223 -3.34 -15.10 8.89
CA LEU A 223 -3.96 -14.96 10.21
C LEU A 223 -3.08 -15.52 11.32
N CYS A 224 -2.33 -16.60 11.03
CA CYS A 224 -1.39 -17.22 11.96
C CYS A 224 -0.30 -16.25 12.50
N LEU A 225 -0.01 -15.17 11.78
CA LEU A 225 1.07 -14.23 12.13
C LEU A 225 0.70 -13.26 13.27
N GLY A 226 -0.58 -13.16 13.64
CA GLY A 226 -1.05 -12.35 14.75
C GLY A 226 -0.44 -10.93 14.78
N ASP A 227 0.34 -10.65 15.82
CA ASP A 227 0.99 -9.34 16.01
C ASP A 227 2.27 -9.13 15.17
N ASP A 228 2.88 -10.18 14.67
CA ASP A 228 4.12 -10.08 13.86
C ASP A 228 3.90 -9.28 12.58
N ILE A 229 2.69 -9.30 12.04
CA ILE A 229 2.32 -8.52 10.83
C ILE A 229 1.82 -7.12 11.15
N LYS A 230 1.58 -6.79 12.41
CA LYS A 230 1.19 -5.45 12.86
C LYS A 230 2.42 -4.57 13.02
N TRP A 231 2.29 -3.29 12.65
CA TRP A 231 3.37 -2.35 12.92
C TRP A 231 3.53 -2.18 14.44
N PRO A 232 4.76 -2.29 14.97
CA PRO A 232 5.00 -2.02 16.37
C PRO A 232 4.65 -0.55 16.68
N GLU A 233 4.22 -0.31 17.89
CA GLU A 233 4.05 1.06 18.37
C GLU A 233 5.36 1.81 18.27
N THR A 234 5.28 3.01 17.69
CA THR A 234 6.45 3.88 17.56
C THR A 234 6.49 4.83 18.75
N THR A 235 7.58 4.80 19.49
CA THR A 235 7.86 5.80 20.52
C THR A 235 8.40 7.07 19.87
N SER A 236 7.99 8.24 20.39
CA SER A 236 8.57 9.51 19.99
C SER A 236 10.08 9.50 20.23
N LYS A 237 10.84 9.99 19.25
CA LYS A 237 12.29 10.21 19.39
C LYS A 237 12.60 11.63 19.91
N ALA A 238 11.67 12.22 20.62
CA ALA A 238 11.88 13.50 21.25
C ALA A 238 13.00 13.42 22.30
N VAL A 239 13.76 14.48 22.38
CA VAL A 239 14.75 14.71 23.45
C VAL A 239 14.34 15.96 24.24
N SER A 240 14.81 16.09 25.48
CA SER A 240 14.45 17.21 26.33
C SER A 240 14.96 18.54 25.77
N ASP A 241 14.28 19.62 26.15
CA ASP A 241 14.67 20.98 25.77
C ASP A 241 16.10 21.29 26.21
N LYS A 242 16.50 20.84 27.40
CA LYS A 242 17.87 20.98 27.91
C LYS A 242 18.94 20.40 26.98
N VAL A 243 18.61 19.26 26.33
CA VAL A 243 19.51 18.64 25.34
C VAL A 243 19.59 19.48 24.07
N ILE A 244 18.46 19.99 23.58
CA ILE A 244 18.42 20.86 22.39
C ILE A 244 19.23 22.15 22.68
N GLU A 245 19.08 22.75 23.83
CA GLU A 245 19.84 23.96 24.27
C GLU A 245 21.35 23.69 24.35
N LYS A 246 21.75 22.54 24.92
CA LYS A 246 23.15 22.13 24.93
C LYS A 246 23.71 21.97 23.52
N ILE A 247 22.96 21.43 22.57
CA ILE A 247 23.37 21.32 21.16
C ILE A 247 23.47 22.71 20.50
N ALA A 248 22.51 23.59 20.81
CA ALA A 248 22.50 24.94 20.26
C ALA A 248 23.74 25.78 20.72
N ASN A 249 24.12 25.59 21.97
CA ASN A 249 25.19 26.35 22.64
C ASN A 249 26.57 25.65 22.63
N ILE A 250 26.69 24.50 21.94
CA ILE A 250 27.94 23.76 21.88
C ILE A 250 29.03 24.61 21.18
N ASP A 251 30.24 24.55 21.68
CA ASP A 251 31.38 25.24 21.05
C ASP A 251 31.61 24.72 19.63
N ARG A 252 31.40 25.57 18.64
CA ARG A 252 31.49 25.24 17.21
C ARG A 252 32.95 25.09 16.74
N THR A 253 33.93 25.59 17.48
CA THR A 253 35.34 25.44 17.13
C THR A 253 35.81 23.99 17.19
N LEU A 254 35.15 23.16 17.98
CA LEU A 254 35.40 21.72 18.13
C LEU A 254 34.93 20.89 16.92
N PHE A 255 34.31 21.53 15.93
CA PHE A 255 33.69 20.89 14.78
C PHE A 255 34.24 21.45 13.46
N THR A 256 34.42 20.56 12.49
CA THR A 256 34.73 20.94 11.12
C THR A 256 33.59 21.77 10.51
N LYS A 257 33.85 22.58 9.48
CA LYS A 257 32.85 23.37 8.77
C LYS A 257 31.65 22.48 8.28
N LYS A 258 31.91 21.21 7.88
CA LYS A 258 30.87 20.24 7.49
C LYS A 258 30.04 19.81 8.69
N GLU A 259 30.67 19.56 9.83
CA GLU A 259 29.93 19.17 11.04
C GLU A 259 29.13 20.35 11.60
N GLN A 260 29.64 21.59 11.51
CA GLN A 260 28.90 22.79 11.86
C GLN A 260 27.62 22.92 11.00
N LEU A 261 27.72 22.70 9.69
CA LEU A 261 26.54 22.65 8.82
C LEU A 261 25.58 21.56 9.28
N HIS A 262 26.03 20.35 9.66
CA HIS A 262 25.15 19.29 10.16
C HIS A 262 24.37 19.73 11.40
N LEU A 263 25.02 20.40 12.33
CA LEU A 263 24.37 20.91 13.54
C LEU A 263 23.37 22.03 13.22
N ASP A 264 23.74 22.93 12.33
CA ASP A 264 22.87 24.02 11.90
C ASP A 264 21.61 23.47 11.15
N LEU A 265 21.76 22.47 10.30
CA LEU A 265 20.63 21.81 9.64
C LEU A 265 19.72 21.10 10.64
N PHE A 266 20.26 20.46 11.67
CA PHE A 266 19.48 19.81 12.73
C PHE A 266 18.67 20.84 13.53
N LEU A 267 19.31 21.92 13.97
CA LEU A 267 18.66 23.00 14.72
C LEU A 267 17.67 23.78 13.87
N PHE A 268 17.98 24.02 12.60
CA PHE A 268 17.05 24.62 11.66
C PHE A 268 15.80 23.77 11.53
N SER A 269 15.95 22.45 11.35
CA SER A 269 14.81 21.53 11.33
C SER A 269 13.98 21.66 12.61
N TYR A 270 14.59 21.72 13.78
CA TYR A 270 13.87 21.88 15.05
C TYR A 270 13.09 23.20 15.10
N TYR A 271 13.73 24.33 14.76
CA TYR A 271 13.10 25.65 14.83
C TYR A 271 12.05 25.91 13.73
N THR A 272 11.95 25.02 12.73
CA THR A 272 11.00 25.14 11.61
C THR A 272 10.00 23.98 11.57
N GLY A 273 9.42 23.64 12.72
CA GLY A 273 8.35 22.64 12.80
C GLY A 273 8.82 21.18 12.66
N GLY A 274 10.10 20.91 12.84
CA GLY A 274 10.67 19.58 12.62
C GLY A 274 10.69 19.19 11.14
N MET A 275 11.07 20.13 10.27
CA MET A 275 11.17 19.90 8.82
C MET A 275 12.02 18.67 8.50
N ALA A 276 11.52 17.78 7.61
CA ALA A 276 12.23 16.55 7.29
C ALA A 276 13.55 16.86 6.54
N ASN A 277 14.55 15.97 6.68
CA ASN A 277 15.86 16.12 6.06
C ASN A 277 15.81 16.40 4.56
N VAL A 278 14.93 15.70 3.85
CA VAL A 278 14.78 15.89 2.40
C VAL A 278 14.18 17.25 2.08
N ASP A 279 13.28 17.76 2.92
CA ASP A 279 12.63 19.05 2.72
C ASP A 279 13.62 20.20 3.04
N VAL A 280 14.39 20.11 4.15
CA VAL A 280 15.46 21.07 4.48
C VAL A 280 16.52 21.14 3.38
N CYS A 281 16.97 19.97 2.88
CA CYS A 281 17.98 19.94 1.83
C CYS A 281 17.51 20.53 0.49
N ASN A 282 16.20 20.47 0.21
CA ASN A 282 15.62 21.01 -1.03
C ASN A 282 14.95 22.37 -0.83
N LEU A 283 15.10 22.99 0.33
CA LEU A 283 14.52 24.30 0.58
C LEU A 283 15.18 25.37 -0.30
N THR A 284 14.36 26.16 -0.98
CA THR A 284 14.77 27.28 -1.83
C THR A 284 14.35 28.60 -1.22
N TRP A 285 15.01 29.66 -1.58
CA TRP A 285 14.69 31.02 -1.12
C TRP A 285 13.28 31.45 -1.52
N ASP A 286 12.72 30.93 -2.63
CA ASP A 286 11.34 31.24 -3.05
C ASP A 286 10.28 30.72 -2.06
N SER A 287 10.64 29.73 -1.24
CA SER A 287 9.76 29.18 -0.20
C SER A 287 9.78 30.00 1.09
N VAL A 288 10.69 30.99 1.20
CA VAL A 288 10.92 31.78 2.42
C VAL A 288 10.17 33.10 2.31
N GLN A 289 9.20 33.31 3.18
CA GLN A 289 8.45 34.55 3.34
C GLN A 289 8.96 35.31 4.58
N GLU A 290 8.43 36.49 4.80
CA GLU A 290 8.87 37.35 5.90
C GLU A 290 8.70 36.69 7.28
N ASP A 291 7.55 36.07 7.55
CA ASP A 291 7.20 35.51 8.85
C ASP A 291 7.13 33.98 8.88
N ARG A 292 7.22 33.32 7.72
CA ARG A 292 7.04 31.86 7.59
C ARG A 292 7.79 31.26 6.43
N ILE A 293 7.84 29.92 6.41
CA ILE A 293 8.29 29.16 5.25
C ILE A 293 7.07 28.44 4.70
N VAL A 294 6.81 28.52 3.39
CA VAL A 294 5.72 27.81 2.73
C VAL A 294 6.32 26.81 1.75
N TYR A 295 6.17 25.53 2.04
CA TYR A 295 6.71 24.48 1.18
C TYR A 295 5.82 23.24 1.12
N GLU A 296 5.84 22.55 0.00
CA GLU A 296 5.21 21.25 -0.13
C GLU A 296 6.19 20.15 0.24
N ARG A 297 5.79 19.25 1.11
CA ARG A 297 6.62 18.14 1.57
C ARG A 297 6.91 17.16 0.44
N ILE A 298 8.17 16.87 0.20
CA ILE A 298 8.59 15.94 -0.87
C ILE A 298 8.07 14.52 -0.65
N LYS A 299 7.99 14.08 0.60
CA LYS A 299 7.55 12.71 0.92
C LYS A 299 6.05 12.50 0.84
N PHE A 300 5.28 13.51 1.22
CA PHE A 300 3.82 13.49 1.23
C PHE A 300 3.34 14.83 0.65
N PRO A 301 2.44 14.83 -0.34
CA PRO A 301 1.95 16.06 -0.95
C PRO A 301 1.04 16.80 0.03
N LYS A 302 1.64 17.48 0.99
CA LYS A 302 0.98 18.30 1.99
C LYS A 302 1.82 19.54 2.23
N THR A 303 1.20 20.69 2.12
CA THR A 303 1.84 21.97 2.42
C THR A 303 2.11 22.07 3.92
N ALA A 304 3.30 22.52 4.28
CA ALA A 304 3.66 22.88 5.63
C ALA A 304 4.00 24.38 5.68
N LYS A 305 3.61 25.04 6.76
CA LYS A 305 3.77 26.49 6.94
C LYS A 305 4.35 26.82 8.32
N PRO A 306 5.59 26.36 8.63
CA PRO A 306 6.20 26.70 9.90
C PRO A 306 6.48 28.19 9.98
N VAL A 307 6.29 28.76 11.16
CA VAL A 307 6.69 30.14 11.48
C VAL A 307 8.20 30.23 11.43
N LEU A 308 8.73 31.29 10.84
CA LEU A 308 10.16 31.54 10.71
C LEU A 308 10.69 32.33 11.92
N LEU A 309 11.12 31.60 12.94
CA LEU A 309 11.70 32.19 14.16
C LEU A 309 13.05 32.85 13.89
N LYS A 310 13.43 33.87 14.70
CA LYS A 310 14.71 34.53 14.63
C LYS A 310 15.90 33.55 14.61
N LYS A 311 15.89 32.53 15.49
CA LYS A 311 16.93 31.47 15.53
C LYS A 311 17.08 30.73 14.20
N ALA A 312 15.97 30.48 13.48
CA ALA A 312 16.03 29.86 12.17
C ALA A 312 16.56 30.82 11.10
N ARG A 313 16.18 32.12 11.14
CA ARG A 313 16.74 33.17 10.25
C ARG A 313 18.22 33.30 10.42
N ASP A 314 18.71 33.38 11.67
CA ASP A 314 20.13 33.52 11.98
C ASP A 314 20.95 32.37 11.40
N ILE A 315 20.37 31.12 11.45
CA ILE A 315 21.02 29.98 10.82
C ILE A 315 21.04 30.13 9.29
N MET A 316 19.90 30.48 8.66
CA MET A 316 19.86 30.67 7.20
C MET A 316 20.81 31.73 6.71
N SER A 317 20.89 32.84 7.43
CA SER A 317 21.74 33.99 7.07
C SER A 317 23.23 33.64 6.96
N LYS A 318 23.73 32.67 7.74
CA LYS A 318 25.11 32.16 7.63
C LYS A 318 25.40 31.53 6.26
N TYR A 319 24.37 31.06 5.56
CA TYR A 319 24.49 30.33 4.29
C TYR A 319 24.02 31.16 3.09
N LYS A 320 23.66 32.43 3.28
CA LYS A 320 23.24 33.31 2.18
C LYS A 320 24.38 33.43 1.16
N GLY A 321 24.07 33.17 -0.09
CA GLY A 321 25.04 33.18 -1.19
C GLY A 321 25.99 31.99 -1.28
N THR A 322 25.87 30.97 -0.38
CA THR A 322 26.72 29.77 -0.41
C THR A 322 26.01 28.55 -1.04
N GLY A 323 24.69 28.63 -1.18
CA GLY A 323 23.88 27.58 -1.81
C GLY A 323 24.12 27.49 -3.32
N TYR A 324 24.01 26.30 -3.89
CA TYR A 324 23.99 26.10 -5.33
C TYR A 324 22.62 26.51 -5.89
N GLU A 325 22.58 27.25 -6.97
CA GLU A 325 21.34 27.83 -7.52
C GLU A 325 20.55 28.59 -6.43
N ASN A 326 19.25 28.34 -6.32
CA ASN A 326 18.37 29.00 -5.36
C ASN A 326 18.18 28.24 -4.02
N TYR A 327 19.02 27.22 -3.74
CA TYR A 327 18.93 26.49 -2.48
C TYR A 327 19.44 27.30 -1.28
N VAL A 328 18.72 27.23 -0.16
CA VAL A 328 19.09 27.94 1.08
C VAL A 328 20.40 27.39 1.66
N PHE A 329 20.60 26.08 1.65
CA PHE A 329 21.77 25.45 2.25
C PHE A 329 22.71 24.84 1.20
N PRO A 330 24.03 24.84 1.41
CA PRO A 330 25.06 24.33 0.48
C PRO A 330 25.11 22.78 0.52
N VAL A 331 23.96 22.13 0.29
CA VAL A 331 23.85 20.67 0.27
C VAL A 331 24.14 20.13 -1.11
N PHE A 332 23.60 20.78 -2.14
CA PHE A 332 23.77 20.39 -3.53
C PHE A 332 24.87 21.20 -4.21
N THR A 333 25.37 20.69 -5.32
CA THR A 333 26.37 21.32 -6.20
C THR A 333 25.98 21.00 -7.64
N TYR A 334 26.71 21.58 -8.62
CA TYR A 334 26.55 21.29 -10.04
C TYR A 334 26.56 19.79 -10.42
N LYS A 335 27.09 18.92 -9.55
CA LYS A 335 27.10 17.45 -9.75
C LYS A 335 25.75 16.79 -9.50
N HIS A 336 24.84 17.45 -8.80
CA HIS A 336 23.55 16.88 -8.34
C HIS A 336 22.40 17.30 -9.26
N THR A 337 22.55 17.06 -10.57
CA THR A 337 21.63 17.52 -11.63
C THR A 337 20.31 16.75 -11.67
N THR A 338 20.26 15.50 -11.20
CA THR A 338 19.05 14.66 -11.28
C THR A 338 18.45 14.40 -9.89
N THR A 339 17.14 14.16 -9.84
CA THR A 339 16.42 13.78 -8.60
C THR A 339 17.05 12.56 -7.93
N ALA A 340 17.54 11.59 -8.70
CA ALA A 340 18.23 10.41 -8.18
C ALA A 340 19.55 10.79 -7.48
N LYS A 341 20.39 11.64 -8.10
CA LYS A 341 21.64 12.15 -7.50
C LYS A 341 21.36 12.96 -6.24
N LYS A 342 20.36 13.87 -6.27
CA LYS A 342 19.91 14.64 -5.09
C LYS A 342 19.47 13.71 -3.95
N THR A 343 18.68 12.67 -4.25
CA THR A 343 18.25 11.69 -3.25
C THR A 343 19.41 10.93 -2.61
N ILE A 344 20.42 10.53 -3.39
CA ILE A 344 21.65 9.88 -2.88
C ILE A 344 22.40 10.85 -1.96
N ARG A 345 22.56 12.09 -2.40
CA ARG A 345 23.24 13.12 -1.62
C ARG A 345 22.58 13.38 -0.27
N VAL A 346 21.24 13.49 -0.23
CA VAL A 346 20.47 13.65 1.02
C VAL A 346 20.68 12.45 1.96
N LYS A 347 20.70 11.22 1.44
CA LYS A 347 20.98 10.03 2.25
C LYS A 347 22.39 10.05 2.83
N GLN A 348 23.40 10.40 2.03
CA GLN A 348 24.79 10.52 2.50
C GLN A 348 24.92 11.60 3.57
N LEU A 349 24.29 12.77 3.36
CA LEU A 349 24.27 13.83 4.35
C LEU A 349 23.64 13.36 5.66
N SER A 350 22.48 12.70 5.60
CA SER A 350 21.78 12.19 6.78
C SER A 350 22.61 11.19 7.57
N SER A 351 23.34 10.30 6.88
CA SER A 351 24.25 9.35 7.53
C SER A 351 25.42 10.08 8.22
N ARG A 352 26.03 11.09 7.58
CA ARG A 352 27.12 11.87 8.16
C ARG A 352 26.64 12.73 9.33
N LEU A 353 25.47 13.35 9.20
CA LEU A 353 24.82 14.14 10.26
C LEU A 353 24.55 13.25 11.49
N SER A 354 24.08 12.02 11.31
CA SER A 354 23.90 11.07 12.43
C SER A 354 25.22 10.79 13.15
N LYS A 355 26.35 10.65 12.43
CA LYS A 355 27.67 10.49 13.05
C LYS A 355 28.08 11.74 13.85
N THR A 356 27.80 12.95 13.32
CA THR A 356 28.06 14.19 14.04
C THR A 356 27.21 14.28 15.31
N LEU A 357 25.93 13.94 15.26
CA LEU A 357 25.06 13.91 16.44
C LEU A 357 25.53 12.88 17.47
N THR A 358 26.01 11.70 17.03
CA THR A 358 26.61 10.70 17.94
C THR A 358 27.86 11.26 18.63
N LYS A 359 28.74 12.01 17.91
CA LYS A 359 29.89 12.72 18.49
C LYS A 359 29.42 13.70 19.56
N VAL A 360 28.41 14.53 19.25
CA VAL A 360 27.83 15.50 20.19
C VAL A 360 27.25 14.82 21.43
N CYS A 361 26.50 13.73 21.27
CA CYS A 361 25.95 12.97 22.41
C CYS A 361 27.07 12.52 23.37
N LYS A 362 28.15 11.99 22.82
CA LYS A 362 29.33 11.58 23.63
C LYS A 362 29.94 12.76 24.39
N MET A 363 30.16 13.90 23.71
CA MET A 363 30.72 15.11 24.33
C MET A 363 29.83 15.67 25.43
N LEU A 364 28.51 15.70 25.20
CA LEU A 364 27.54 16.23 26.16
C LEU A 364 27.06 15.19 27.19
N ARG A 365 27.59 13.97 27.15
CA ARG A 365 27.20 12.82 28.00
C ARG A 365 25.70 12.58 27.97
N VAL A 366 25.09 12.70 26.79
CA VAL A 366 23.66 12.45 26.57
C VAL A 366 23.49 10.97 26.24
N LYS A 367 22.59 10.28 26.97
CA LYS A 367 22.32 8.84 26.80
C LYS A 367 21.42 8.55 25.60
N GLU A 368 20.59 9.51 25.21
CA GLU A 368 19.63 9.38 24.12
C GLU A 368 20.32 9.31 22.76
N ASN A 369 19.83 8.44 21.90
CA ASN A 369 20.29 8.38 20.51
C ASN A 369 19.59 9.45 19.67
N ILE A 370 20.29 10.57 19.46
CA ILE A 370 19.77 11.71 18.70
C ILE A 370 19.91 11.46 17.21
N THR A 371 18.81 11.60 16.50
CA THR A 371 18.73 11.46 15.04
C THR A 371 18.06 12.71 14.44
N TRP A 372 18.05 12.85 13.11
CA TRP A 372 17.27 13.92 12.48
C TRP A 372 15.81 13.94 12.95
N TYR A 373 15.20 12.75 13.13
CA TYR A 373 13.82 12.63 13.62
C TYR A 373 13.63 13.17 15.04
N SER A 374 14.70 13.26 15.83
CA SER A 374 14.62 13.85 17.16
C SER A 374 14.29 15.35 17.12
N ALA A 375 14.77 16.09 16.12
CA ALA A 375 14.38 17.49 15.91
C ALA A 375 12.87 17.64 15.77
N ARG A 376 12.28 16.78 14.92
CA ARG A 376 10.82 16.76 14.71
C ARG A 376 10.05 16.30 15.94
N GLY A 377 10.52 15.21 16.56
CA GLY A 377 9.90 14.67 17.77
C GLY A 377 9.88 15.70 18.89
N SER A 378 11.01 16.37 19.15
CA SER A 378 11.14 17.38 20.20
C SER A 378 10.30 18.61 19.92
N PHE A 379 10.26 19.12 18.66
CA PHE A 379 9.38 20.24 18.32
C PHE A 379 7.92 19.91 18.62
N ILE A 380 7.43 18.77 18.10
CA ILE A 380 6.03 18.40 18.24
C ILE A 380 5.68 18.17 19.72
N SER A 381 6.51 17.42 20.45
CA SER A 381 6.27 17.18 21.88
C SER A 381 6.23 18.49 22.65
N LYS A 382 7.17 19.41 22.40
CA LYS A 382 7.19 20.72 23.07
C LYS A 382 5.92 21.53 22.78
N MET A 383 5.45 21.56 21.55
CA MET A 383 4.22 22.28 21.17
C MET A 383 2.98 21.66 21.81
N VAL A 384 2.92 20.33 21.88
CA VAL A 384 1.83 19.59 22.55
C VAL A 384 1.87 19.81 24.05
N ASP A 385 3.06 19.75 24.68
CA ASP A 385 3.25 19.96 26.13
C ASP A 385 2.91 21.42 26.54
N ALA A 386 3.06 22.37 25.60
CA ALA A 386 2.63 23.75 25.76
C ALA A 386 1.11 23.98 25.51
N GLY A 387 0.32 22.92 25.35
CA GLY A 387 -1.13 22.99 25.19
C GLY A 387 -1.61 23.41 23.80
N ASN A 388 -0.73 23.44 22.79
CA ASN A 388 -1.14 23.85 21.44
C ASN A 388 -2.07 22.83 20.79
N ASN A 389 -3.07 23.35 20.07
CA ASN A 389 -4.03 22.51 19.34
C ASN A 389 -3.32 21.61 18.32
N PRO A 390 -3.63 20.28 18.28
CA PRO A 390 -3.05 19.32 17.34
C PRO A 390 -3.17 19.73 15.86
N TYR A 391 -4.19 20.49 15.48
CA TYR A 391 -4.38 20.98 14.11
C TYR A 391 -3.30 22.00 13.75
N VAL A 392 -3.01 22.95 14.68
CA VAL A 392 -1.96 23.96 14.50
C VAL A 392 -0.59 23.30 14.40
N VAL A 393 -0.30 22.38 15.33
CA VAL A 393 0.98 21.64 15.32
C VAL A 393 1.11 20.80 14.04
N ALA A 394 0.01 20.21 13.56
CA ALA A 394 0.00 19.43 12.33
C ALA A 394 0.26 20.28 11.08
N GLU A 395 -0.26 21.50 11.02
CA GLU A 395 -0.02 22.46 9.93
C GLU A 395 1.46 22.86 9.88
N MET A 396 2.02 23.27 11.02
CA MET A 396 3.44 23.64 11.12
C MET A 396 4.37 22.50 10.74
N ALA A 397 4.08 21.29 11.26
CA ALA A 397 4.89 20.12 11.00
C ALA A 397 4.59 19.43 9.67
N GLY A 398 3.53 19.83 8.95
CA GLY A 398 3.05 19.13 7.75
C GLY A 398 2.63 17.67 8.03
N ASN A 399 2.01 17.40 9.18
CA ASN A 399 1.46 16.10 9.56
C ASN A 399 -0.07 16.07 9.45
N SER A 400 -0.70 14.91 9.75
CA SER A 400 -2.13 14.89 10.05
C SER A 400 -2.35 15.10 11.54
N PRO A 401 -3.44 15.78 11.96
CA PRO A 401 -3.81 15.94 13.38
C PRO A 401 -3.90 14.61 14.11
N LEU A 402 -4.46 13.58 13.45
CA LEU A 402 -4.54 12.23 13.99
C LEU A 402 -3.16 11.63 14.30
N THR A 403 -2.13 11.91 13.47
CA THR A 403 -0.75 11.48 13.74
C THR A 403 -0.18 12.17 14.96
N ILE A 404 -0.44 13.48 15.11
CA ILE A 404 -0.03 14.24 16.30
C ILE A 404 -0.68 13.65 17.54
N TYR A 405 -1.99 13.48 17.52
CA TYR A 405 -2.74 12.91 18.63
C TYR A 405 -2.24 11.50 19.01
N LYS A 406 -2.15 10.59 18.04
CA LYS A 406 -1.79 9.18 18.29
C LYS A 406 -0.37 8.98 18.83
N HIS A 407 0.60 9.81 18.41
CA HIS A 407 2.01 9.55 18.68
C HIS A 407 2.65 10.52 19.67
N TYR A 408 2.04 11.67 19.93
CA TYR A 408 2.62 12.72 20.76
C TYR A 408 1.71 13.11 21.92
N TYR A 409 0.41 12.99 21.79
CA TYR A 409 -0.54 13.12 22.90
C TYR A 409 -0.51 11.84 23.77
N LYS A 410 0.59 11.64 24.47
CA LYS A 410 0.66 10.59 25.49
C LYS A 410 0.30 11.19 26.83
N ASN A 411 -0.88 10.75 27.35
CA ASN A 411 -1.32 10.95 28.72
C ASN A 411 -0.80 12.25 29.34
N THR A 412 -1.45 13.34 29.00
CA THR A 412 -1.36 14.57 29.75
C THR A 412 -1.41 14.19 31.21
N LYS A 413 -0.44 14.60 31.96
CA LYS A 413 -0.24 14.29 33.38
C LYS A 413 -1.59 14.37 34.08
N ARG A 414 -2.04 13.28 34.67
CA ARG A 414 -3.32 13.24 35.42
C ARG A 414 -3.43 14.42 36.39
N ASP A 415 -2.30 14.83 36.99
CA ASP A 415 -2.21 15.97 37.90
C ASP A 415 -2.50 17.32 37.24
N GLU A 416 -2.13 17.50 35.95
CA GLU A 416 -2.46 18.73 35.21
C GLU A 416 -3.94 18.76 34.80
N ILE A 417 -4.50 17.61 34.43
CA ILE A 417 -5.95 17.50 34.16
C ILE A 417 -6.75 17.77 35.44
N LYS A 418 -6.30 17.20 36.55
CA LYS A 418 -6.94 17.43 37.85
C LYS A 418 -6.94 18.91 38.21
N LYS A 419 -5.78 19.60 38.09
CA LYS A 419 -5.69 21.03 38.35
C LYS A 419 -6.56 21.86 37.39
N GLN A 420 -6.61 21.49 36.12
CA GLN A 420 -7.50 22.18 35.17
C GLN A 420 -8.96 21.97 35.49
N MET A 421 -9.36 20.74 35.86
CA MET A 421 -10.74 20.46 36.28
C MET A 421 -11.08 21.25 37.55
N GLU A 422 -10.16 21.28 38.55
CA GLU A 422 -10.35 22.06 39.78
C GLU A 422 -10.43 23.58 39.54
N GLN A 423 -9.91 24.07 38.41
CA GLN A 423 -10.02 25.49 38.00
C GLN A 423 -11.30 25.81 37.21
N ILE A 424 -11.91 24.81 36.55
CA ILE A 424 -13.10 24.98 35.72
C ILE A 424 -14.38 24.72 36.51
N PHE A 425 -14.30 23.82 37.47
CA PHE A 425 -15.44 23.40 38.34
C PHE A 425 -15.23 23.78 39.80
#